data_c7dc4488b8b6daed520ec5309e11d329
#
_entry.id   c7dc4488b8b6daed520ec5309e11d329
#
_cell.length_a   1.000
_cell.length_b   1.000
_cell.length_c   1.000
_cell.angle_alpha   90.00
_cell.angle_beta   90.00
_cell.angle_gamma   90.00
#
_symmetry.space_group_name_H-M   'P 1'
#
loop_
_entity.id
_entity.type
_entity.pdbx_description
1 polymer ?
#
loop_
_entity_poly.entity_id
_entity_poly.type
_entity_poly.pdbx_seq_one_letter_code
_entity_poly.pdbx_strand_id
1 'polypeptide(L)'
;MTDLLPPLASLGRLRRDAPKTVSGFRRWRTIIDTDGAVPARIKRLFVACAATIKGYRELAQRELTLARADGLTEAEAGAAVAILASVRGEGASLRFYDIYQETFPEADDPDWPDEDMVVEDGEAEANFLQYFGTMPPSLGKLFELKPLGADAYYLMREGTLSGTALGPVYAELLLVTVLAADYSSWASVHIKGARTAGASDEAVAEAIICAVPTAGLSAWVIGATAMDA
;
A
#
# COMPACT_ATOMS: atom_id res chain seq x y z
N MET A 1 -23.77 -3.02 -14.26
CA MET A 1 -22.31 -3.17 -14.52
C MET A 1 -21.76 -1.78 -14.75
N THR A 2 -20.99 -1.25 -13.81
CA THR A 2 -20.29 0.02 -14.00
C THR A 2 -19.23 -0.19 -15.07
N ASP A 3 -19.24 0.59 -16.14
CA ASP A 3 -18.20 0.51 -17.18
C ASP A 3 -16.85 0.88 -16.54
N LEU A 4 -15.96 -0.10 -16.42
CA LEU A 4 -14.63 0.13 -15.87
C LEU A 4 -13.83 1.06 -16.78
N LEU A 5 -13.04 1.94 -16.18
CA LEU A 5 -12.11 2.82 -16.91
C LEU A 5 -11.26 2.02 -17.91
N PRO A 6 -11.27 2.35 -19.20
CA PRO A 6 -10.50 1.60 -20.19
C PRO A 6 -8.98 1.75 -19.91
N PRO A 7 -8.19 0.69 -20.15
CA PRO A 7 -6.75 0.79 -20.01
C PRO A 7 -6.16 1.76 -21.05
N LEU A 8 -5.15 2.53 -20.63
CA LEU A 8 -4.46 3.51 -21.50
C LEU A 8 -4.03 2.90 -22.85
N ALA A 9 -3.57 1.65 -22.83
CA ALA A 9 -3.11 0.94 -24.01
C ALA A 9 -4.22 0.59 -25.02
N SER A 10 -5.50 0.71 -24.66
CA SER A 10 -6.64 0.49 -25.57
C SER A 10 -7.03 1.74 -26.37
N LEU A 11 -6.50 2.92 -26.01
CA LEU A 11 -6.82 4.17 -26.68
C LEU A 11 -6.18 4.22 -28.08
N GLY A 12 -6.99 3.97 -29.12
CA GLY A 12 -6.51 3.83 -30.50
C GLY A 12 -5.77 5.05 -31.03
N ARG A 13 -6.23 6.27 -30.68
CA ARG A 13 -5.55 7.52 -31.05
C ARG A 13 -4.16 7.60 -30.45
N LEU A 14 -4.02 7.31 -29.14
CA LEU A 14 -2.72 7.34 -28.47
C LEU A 14 -1.74 6.31 -29.03
N ARG A 15 -2.24 5.12 -29.41
CA ARG A 15 -1.42 4.08 -30.05
C ARG A 15 -0.83 4.54 -31.38
N ARG A 16 -1.57 5.35 -32.14
CA ARG A 16 -1.11 5.92 -33.40
C ARG A 16 -0.12 7.06 -33.19
N ASP A 17 -0.43 7.97 -32.26
CA ASP A 17 0.29 9.23 -32.09
C ASP A 17 1.56 9.06 -31.20
N ALA A 18 1.55 8.09 -30.25
CA ALA A 18 2.64 7.82 -29.33
C ALA A 18 2.90 6.30 -29.14
N PRO A 19 3.26 5.55 -30.18
CA PRO A 19 3.35 4.08 -30.13
C PRO A 19 4.42 3.57 -29.15
N LYS A 20 5.54 4.29 -28.99
CA LYS A 20 6.61 3.94 -28.03
C LYS A 20 6.10 4.05 -26.58
N THR A 21 5.39 5.12 -26.26
CA THR A 21 4.81 5.34 -24.92
C THR A 21 3.81 4.24 -24.57
N VAL A 22 2.90 3.91 -25.51
CA VAL A 22 1.93 2.83 -25.31
C VAL A 22 2.63 1.48 -25.14
N SER A 23 3.67 1.20 -25.95
CA SER A 23 4.44 -0.04 -25.85
C SER A 23 5.20 -0.14 -24.53
N GLY A 24 5.76 0.96 -24.02
CA GLY A 24 6.38 1.03 -22.70
C GLY A 24 5.37 0.77 -21.59
N PHE A 25 4.22 1.45 -21.62
CA PHE A 25 3.16 1.28 -20.65
C PHE A 25 2.63 -0.16 -20.61
N ARG A 26 2.47 -0.82 -21.75
CA ARG A 26 2.05 -2.22 -21.82
C ARG A 26 3.04 -3.16 -21.13
N ARG A 27 4.36 -2.89 -21.20
CA ARG A 27 5.36 -3.69 -20.51
C ARG A 27 5.26 -3.56 -19.00
N TRP A 28 5.07 -2.34 -18.48
CA TRP A 28 4.76 -2.13 -17.06
C TRP A 28 3.51 -2.89 -16.63
N ARG A 29 2.44 -2.81 -17.44
CA ARG A 29 1.21 -3.57 -17.15
C ARG A 29 1.42 -5.08 -17.20
N THR A 30 2.24 -5.60 -18.10
CA THR A 30 2.55 -7.03 -18.11
C THR A 30 3.12 -7.49 -16.77
N ILE A 31 4.06 -6.73 -16.17
CA ILE A 31 4.62 -7.04 -14.84
C ILE A 31 3.52 -7.04 -13.77
N ILE A 32 2.65 -6.05 -13.79
CA ILE A 32 1.56 -5.90 -12.80
C ILE A 32 0.49 -6.99 -12.97
N ASP A 33 0.14 -7.31 -14.20
CA ASP A 33 -1.01 -8.16 -14.55
C ASP A 33 -0.69 -9.67 -14.56
N THR A 34 0.57 -10.07 -14.34
CA THR A 34 0.99 -11.48 -14.29
C THR A 34 1.62 -11.81 -12.94
N ASP A 35 1.50 -13.06 -12.49
CA ASP A 35 2.18 -13.52 -11.30
C ASP A 35 3.70 -13.43 -11.48
N GLY A 36 4.38 -13.00 -10.41
CA GLY A 36 5.83 -12.86 -10.32
C GLY A 36 6.27 -13.16 -8.88
N ALA A 37 7.21 -12.38 -8.36
CA ALA A 37 7.58 -12.45 -6.94
C ALA A 37 6.41 -12.03 -6.03
N VAL A 38 5.50 -11.20 -6.55
CA VAL A 38 4.23 -10.82 -5.92
C VAL A 38 3.08 -11.30 -6.83
N PRO A 39 2.03 -11.95 -6.29
CA PRO A 39 0.86 -12.35 -7.09
C PRO A 39 0.17 -11.16 -7.76
N ALA A 40 -0.34 -11.35 -8.98
CA ALA A 40 -1.00 -10.29 -9.75
C ALA A 40 -2.16 -9.63 -8.98
N ARG A 41 -2.99 -10.41 -8.26
CA ARG A 41 -4.09 -9.91 -7.44
C ARG A 41 -3.62 -8.91 -6.36
N ILE A 42 -2.45 -9.17 -5.76
CA ILE A 42 -1.85 -8.29 -4.74
C ILE A 42 -1.25 -7.03 -5.39
N LYS A 43 -0.59 -7.17 -6.54
CA LYS A 43 -0.08 -6.01 -7.30
C LYS A 43 -1.21 -5.07 -7.75
N ARG A 44 -2.35 -5.61 -8.17
CA ARG A 44 -3.55 -4.82 -8.48
C ARG A 44 -4.10 -4.08 -7.25
N LEU A 45 -4.11 -4.72 -6.08
CA LEU A 45 -4.45 -4.05 -4.81
C LEU A 45 -3.49 -2.88 -4.55
N PHE A 46 -2.18 -3.07 -4.75
CA PHE A 46 -1.18 -2.02 -4.57
C PHE A 46 -1.43 -0.83 -5.52
N VAL A 47 -1.75 -1.11 -6.80
CA VAL A 47 -2.13 -0.04 -7.75
C VAL A 47 -3.41 0.66 -7.33
N ALA A 48 -4.41 -0.06 -6.82
CA ALA A 48 -5.66 0.53 -6.34
C ALA A 48 -5.41 1.49 -5.17
N CYS A 49 -4.59 1.09 -4.20
CA CYS A 49 -4.19 1.96 -3.08
C CYS A 49 -3.41 3.19 -3.55
N ALA A 50 -2.42 3.01 -4.43
CA ALA A 50 -1.66 4.12 -5.02
C ALA A 50 -2.57 5.07 -5.82
N ALA A 51 -3.56 4.55 -6.54
CA ALA A 51 -4.54 5.36 -7.26
C ALA A 51 -5.44 6.16 -6.31
N THR A 52 -5.85 5.54 -5.20
CA THR A 52 -6.68 6.20 -4.18
C THR A 52 -5.98 7.41 -3.57
N ILE A 53 -4.71 7.28 -3.17
CA ILE A 53 -3.96 8.40 -2.57
C ILE A 53 -3.69 9.52 -3.56
N LYS A 54 -3.66 9.22 -4.87
CA LYS A 54 -3.55 10.21 -5.94
C LYS A 54 -4.90 10.81 -6.36
N GLY A 55 -6.02 10.34 -5.81
CA GLY A 55 -7.36 10.81 -6.15
C GLY A 55 -7.90 10.26 -7.47
N TYR A 56 -7.35 9.18 -8.01
CA TYR A 56 -7.78 8.54 -9.26
C TYR A 56 -8.80 7.43 -8.97
N ARG A 57 -10.00 7.82 -8.50
CA ARG A 57 -11.05 6.89 -8.05
C ARG A 57 -11.37 5.80 -9.07
N GLU A 58 -11.58 6.17 -10.32
CA GLU A 58 -11.98 5.20 -11.38
C GLU A 58 -10.87 4.18 -11.66
N LEU A 59 -9.60 4.60 -11.55
CA LEU A 59 -8.46 3.71 -11.65
C LEU A 59 -8.43 2.75 -10.46
N ALA A 60 -8.60 3.27 -9.25
CA ALA A 60 -8.64 2.46 -8.03
C ALA A 60 -9.77 1.43 -8.09
N GLN A 61 -10.97 1.84 -8.47
CA GLN A 61 -12.13 0.96 -8.64
C GLN A 61 -11.86 -0.16 -9.67
N ARG A 62 -11.30 0.18 -10.82
CA ARG A 62 -10.94 -0.81 -11.84
C ARG A 62 -9.96 -1.85 -11.29
N GLU A 63 -8.88 -1.38 -10.68
CA GLU A 63 -7.81 -2.29 -10.20
C GLU A 63 -8.31 -3.18 -9.06
N LEU A 64 -9.11 -2.66 -8.12
CA LEU A 64 -9.67 -3.46 -7.05
C LEU A 64 -10.69 -4.47 -7.55
N THR A 65 -11.54 -4.10 -8.51
CA THR A 65 -12.48 -5.02 -9.17
C THR A 65 -11.76 -6.17 -9.88
N LEU A 66 -10.67 -5.86 -10.60
CA LEU A 66 -9.85 -6.86 -11.26
C LEU A 66 -9.09 -7.74 -10.26
N ALA A 67 -8.57 -7.15 -9.16
CA ALA A 67 -7.93 -7.91 -8.08
C ALA A 67 -8.90 -8.93 -7.47
N ARG A 68 -10.15 -8.54 -7.18
CA ARG A 68 -11.21 -9.44 -6.73
C ARG A 68 -11.47 -10.58 -7.73
N ALA A 69 -11.56 -10.25 -9.01
CA ALA A 69 -11.76 -11.25 -10.07
C ALA A 69 -10.59 -12.25 -10.15
N ASP A 70 -9.37 -11.81 -9.83
CA ASP A 70 -8.16 -12.63 -9.77
C ASP A 70 -8.00 -13.35 -8.41
N GLY A 71 -9.02 -13.31 -7.53
CA GLY A 71 -9.06 -14.04 -6.26
C GLY A 71 -8.51 -13.28 -5.05
N LEU A 72 -8.44 -11.93 -5.10
CA LEU A 72 -8.20 -11.14 -3.89
C LEU A 72 -9.38 -11.35 -2.92
N THR A 73 -9.06 -11.70 -1.68
CA THR A 73 -10.10 -11.88 -0.65
C THR A 73 -10.55 -10.54 -0.08
N GLU A 74 -11.76 -10.55 0.47
CA GLU A 74 -12.33 -9.40 1.20
C GLU A 74 -11.41 -8.98 2.35
N ALA A 75 -10.92 -9.93 3.16
CA ALA A 75 -10.02 -9.66 4.27
C ALA A 75 -8.67 -9.03 3.83
N GLU A 76 -8.08 -9.47 2.69
CA GLU A 76 -6.87 -8.85 2.14
C GLU A 76 -7.14 -7.41 1.69
N ALA A 77 -8.30 -7.14 1.09
CA ALA A 77 -8.69 -5.79 0.69
C ALA A 77 -8.97 -4.89 1.90
N GLY A 78 -9.68 -5.42 2.92
CA GLY A 78 -9.93 -4.73 4.18
C GLY A 78 -8.65 -4.34 4.92
N ALA A 79 -7.63 -5.20 4.90
CA ALA A 79 -6.31 -4.89 5.45
C ALA A 79 -5.70 -3.61 4.85
N ALA A 80 -5.92 -3.35 3.56
CA ALA A 80 -5.40 -2.14 2.91
C ALA A 80 -6.06 -0.85 3.43
N VAL A 81 -7.29 -0.90 3.95
CA VAL A 81 -7.97 0.23 4.61
C VAL A 81 -7.16 0.68 5.83
N ALA A 82 -6.80 -0.27 6.71
CA ALA A 82 -5.99 -0.01 7.91
C ALA A 82 -4.58 0.50 7.56
N ILE A 83 -3.95 -0.10 6.54
CA ILE A 83 -2.62 0.32 6.08
C ILE A 83 -2.65 1.77 5.56
N LEU A 84 -3.67 2.14 4.78
CA LEU A 84 -3.82 3.51 4.30
C LEU A 84 -4.11 4.49 5.43
N ALA A 85 -4.88 4.10 6.46
CA ALA A 85 -5.09 4.92 7.65
C ALA A 85 -3.77 5.24 8.35
N SER A 86 -2.90 4.24 8.49
CA SER A 86 -1.60 4.38 9.13
C SER A 86 -0.63 5.29 8.35
N VAL A 87 -0.53 5.10 7.02
CA VAL A 87 0.50 5.79 6.21
C VAL A 87 0.02 7.11 5.60
N ARG A 88 -1.29 7.28 5.37
CA ARG A 88 -1.86 8.45 4.67
C ARG A 88 -3.00 9.13 5.41
N GLY A 89 -3.35 8.58 6.58
CA GLY A 89 -4.38 9.12 7.45
C GLY A 89 -5.81 8.81 7.01
N GLU A 90 -6.74 9.23 7.84
CA GLU A 90 -8.18 8.94 7.77
C GLU A 90 -8.78 9.25 6.39
N GLY A 91 -8.48 10.41 5.81
CA GLY A 91 -9.08 10.82 4.54
C GLY A 91 -8.73 9.92 3.35
N ALA A 92 -7.53 9.32 3.30
CA ALA A 92 -7.16 8.37 2.26
C ALA A 92 -7.81 7.01 2.52
N SER A 93 -7.84 6.59 3.78
CA SER A 93 -8.47 5.36 4.22
C SER A 93 -9.96 5.32 3.88
N LEU A 94 -10.71 6.38 4.24
CA LEU A 94 -12.15 6.48 3.95
C LEU A 94 -12.45 6.47 2.45
N ARG A 95 -11.63 7.13 1.62
CA ARG A 95 -11.79 7.06 0.16
C ARG A 95 -11.58 5.66 -0.40
N PHE A 96 -10.64 4.90 0.16
CA PHE A 96 -10.43 3.52 -0.25
C PHE A 96 -11.55 2.62 0.29
N TYR A 97 -12.04 2.88 1.50
CA TYR A 97 -13.16 2.17 2.10
C TYR A 97 -14.44 2.25 1.26
N ASP A 98 -14.77 3.42 0.70
CA ASP A 98 -15.89 3.56 -0.24
C ASP A 98 -15.74 2.64 -1.46
N ILE A 99 -14.52 2.55 -2.03
CA ILE A 99 -14.22 1.69 -3.17
C ILE A 99 -14.27 0.21 -2.77
N TYR A 100 -13.79 -0.10 -1.58
CA TYR A 100 -13.84 -1.44 -0.99
C TYR A 100 -15.28 -1.92 -0.82
N GLN A 101 -16.16 -1.11 -0.21
CA GLN A 101 -17.57 -1.47 -0.02
C GLN A 101 -18.29 -1.68 -1.36
N GLU A 102 -18.03 -0.86 -2.37
CA GLU A 102 -18.59 -1.06 -3.72
C GLU A 102 -18.07 -2.34 -4.39
N THR A 103 -16.84 -2.74 -4.09
CA THR A 103 -16.23 -3.93 -4.67
C THR A 103 -16.63 -5.21 -3.93
N PHE A 104 -16.79 -5.14 -2.61
CA PHE A 104 -17.16 -6.25 -1.74
C PHE A 104 -18.45 -5.93 -0.97
N PRO A 105 -19.60 -5.83 -1.65
CA PRO A 105 -20.86 -5.42 -1.05
C PRO A 105 -21.43 -6.42 -0.04
N GLU A 106 -20.92 -7.64 -0.01
CA GLU A 106 -21.24 -8.69 0.94
C GLU A 106 -20.36 -8.69 2.20
N ALA A 107 -19.39 -7.80 2.28
CA ALA A 107 -18.54 -7.68 3.45
C ALA A 107 -19.38 -7.27 4.67
N ASP A 108 -19.25 -8.06 5.74
CA ASP A 108 -19.85 -7.71 7.02
C ASP A 108 -19.14 -6.48 7.60
N ASP A 109 -19.92 -5.58 8.17
CA ASP A 109 -19.45 -4.46 8.98
C ASP A 109 -19.82 -4.75 10.45
N PRO A 110 -19.01 -5.56 11.16
CA PRO A 110 -19.33 -6.00 12.50
C PRO A 110 -19.36 -4.81 13.47
N ASP A 111 -20.18 -4.93 14.51
CA ASP A 111 -20.22 -3.94 15.58
C ASP A 111 -18.82 -3.74 16.19
N TRP A 112 -18.46 -2.48 16.41
CA TRP A 112 -17.19 -2.11 17.02
C TRP A 112 -17.15 -2.61 18.49
N PRO A 113 -16.06 -3.22 18.96
CA PRO A 113 -15.92 -3.53 20.38
C PRO A 113 -15.88 -2.23 21.19
N ASP A 114 -16.64 -2.17 22.27
CA ASP A 114 -16.77 -0.97 23.15
C ASP A 114 -15.48 -0.63 23.92
N GLU A 115 -14.47 -1.52 23.92
CA GLU A 115 -13.25 -1.35 24.70
C GLU A 115 -12.04 -1.10 23.79
N ASP A 116 -11.33 0.01 24.04
CA ASP A 116 -10.04 0.27 23.41
C ASP A 116 -8.98 -0.74 23.86
N MET A 117 -8.04 -1.05 22.98
CA MET A 117 -6.87 -1.87 23.33
C MET A 117 -6.00 -1.14 24.34
N VAL A 118 -5.63 -1.85 25.40
CA VAL A 118 -4.70 -1.33 26.41
C VAL A 118 -3.26 -1.56 25.93
N VAL A 119 -2.41 -0.55 26.07
CA VAL A 119 -0.96 -0.66 25.88
C VAL A 119 -0.31 -0.69 27.27
N GLU A 120 0.44 -1.74 27.55
CA GLU A 120 1.16 -1.88 28.82
C GLU A 120 2.35 -0.92 28.92
N ASP A 121 2.70 -0.55 30.14
CA ASP A 121 3.83 0.36 30.39
C ASP A 121 5.14 -0.17 29.76
N GLY A 122 5.73 0.61 28.88
CA GLY A 122 6.98 0.29 28.17
C GLY A 122 6.81 -0.61 26.94
N GLU A 123 5.62 -1.11 26.63
CA GLU A 123 5.36 -1.99 25.48
C GLU A 123 5.66 -1.29 24.14
N ALA A 124 5.13 -0.09 23.94
CA ALA A 124 5.36 0.70 22.74
C ALA A 124 6.86 1.04 22.56
N GLU A 125 7.56 1.42 23.63
CA GLU A 125 8.99 1.71 23.60
C GLU A 125 9.81 0.47 23.22
N ALA A 126 9.53 -0.68 23.84
CA ALA A 126 10.20 -1.94 23.55
C ALA A 126 10.02 -2.37 22.09
N ASN A 127 8.80 -2.23 21.54
CA ASN A 127 8.51 -2.53 20.13
C ASN A 127 9.32 -1.63 19.18
N PHE A 128 9.39 -0.33 19.43
CA PHE A 128 10.17 0.58 18.60
C PHE A 128 11.67 0.29 18.66
N LEU A 129 12.21 0.01 19.84
CA LEU A 129 13.62 -0.37 20.00
C LEU A 129 13.93 -1.68 19.26
N GLN A 130 13.05 -2.65 19.33
CA GLN A 130 13.20 -3.91 18.59
C GLN A 130 13.20 -3.69 17.07
N TYR A 131 12.29 -2.87 16.55
CA TYR A 131 12.14 -2.66 15.10
C TYR A 131 13.23 -1.78 14.52
N PHE A 132 13.56 -0.67 15.20
CA PHE A 132 14.51 0.33 14.68
C PHE A 132 15.95 0.11 15.18
N GLY A 133 16.16 -0.73 16.19
CA GLY A 133 17.45 -0.93 16.85
C GLY A 133 17.82 0.19 17.83
N THR A 134 17.34 1.41 17.59
CA THR A 134 17.49 2.59 18.46
C THR A 134 16.20 3.41 18.38
N MET A 135 15.88 4.17 19.44
CA MET A 135 14.72 5.05 19.45
C MET A 135 14.89 6.18 18.43
N PRO A 136 14.05 6.25 17.37
CA PRO A 136 14.08 7.38 16.45
C PRO A 136 13.82 8.70 17.19
N PRO A 137 14.57 9.80 16.90
CA PRO A 137 14.38 11.08 17.59
C PRO A 137 12.94 11.62 17.54
N SER A 138 12.22 11.38 16.47
CA SER A 138 10.80 11.78 16.32
C SER A 138 9.88 11.02 17.28
N LEU A 139 10.10 9.73 17.47
CA LEU A 139 9.34 8.91 18.39
C LEU A 139 9.72 9.24 19.86
N GLY A 140 11.01 9.42 20.15
CA GLY A 140 11.45 9.90 21.46
C GLY A 140 10.75 11.22 21.86
N LYS A 141 10.62 12.16 20.91
CA LYS A 141 9.85 13.39 21.12
C LYS A 141 8.38 13.13 21.41
N LEU A 142 7.78 12.14 20.75
CA LEU A 142 6.37 11.80 20.97
C LEU A 142 6.16 11.22 22.38
N PHE A 143 7.03 10.34 22.82
CA PHE A 143 7.03 9.83 24.21
C PHE A 143 7.17 10.96 25.23
N GLU A 144 8.11 11.89 25.01
CA GLU A 144 8.35 13.02 25.92
C GLU A 144 7.13 13.96 26.02
N LEU A 145 6.51 14.29 24.88
CA LEU A 145 5.52 15.36 24.82
C LEU A 145 4.06 14.86 24.88
N LYS A 146 3.79 13.67 24.39
CA LYS A 146 2.45 13.08 24.28
C LYS A 146 2.52 11.54 24.35
N PRO A 147 2.68 10.95 25.53
CA PRO A 147 2.79 9.48 25.67
C PRO A 147 1.63 8.72 25.01
N LEU A 148 0.38 9.16 25.22
CA LEU A 148 -0.79 8.58 24.54
C LEU A 148 -0.65 8.56 22.99
N GLY A 149 0.04 9.54 22.42
CA GLY A 149 0.33 9.59 21.00
C GLY A 149 1.38 8.54 20.58
N ALA A 150 2.31 8.19 21.48
CA ALA A 150 3.26 7.11 21.25
C ALA A 150 2.56 5.74 21.25
N ASP A 151 1.63 5.54 22.18
CA ASP A 151 0.79 4.33 22.22
C ASP A 151 -0.07 4.21 20.97
N ALA A 152 -0.72 5.30 20.55
CA ALA A 152 -1.51 5.34 19.33
C ALA A 152 -0.66 5.02 18.08
N TYR A 153 0.56 5.57 17.99
CA TYR A 153 1.49 5.27 16.90
C TYR A 153 1.87 3.78 16.90
N TYR A 154 2.16 3.23 18.07
CA TYR A 154 2.47 1.82 18.23
C TYR A 154 1.33 0.93 17.76
N LEU A 155 0.11 1.13 18.26
CA LEU A 155 -1.06 0.34 17.91
C LEU A 155 -1.37 0.39 16.40
N MET A 156 -1.36 1.58 15.80
CA MET A 156 -1.61 1.74 14.37
C MET A 156 -0.55 1.02 13.54
N ARG A 157 0.73 1.13 13.93
CA ARG A 157 1.81 0.50 13.20
C ARG A 157 1.78 -1.03 13.34
N GLU A 158 1.61 -1.53 14.56
CA GLU A 158 1.57 -2.96 14.84
C GLU A 158 0.36 -3.62 14.18
N GLY A 159 -0.82 -3.01 14.30
CA GLY A 159 -2.02 -3.44 13.61
C GLY A 159 -1.87 -3.49 12.09
N THR A 160 -1.08 -2.57 11.51
CA THR A 160 -0.79 -2.53 10.07
C THR A 160 0.14 -3.66 9.62
N LEU A 161 1.21 -3.93 10.38
CA LEU A 161 2.29 -4.81 9.94
C LEU A 161 2.08 -6.28 10.32
N SER A 162 1.50 -6.55 11.49
CA SER A 162 1.35 -7.91 12.01
C SER A 162 -0.09 -8.35 12.23
N GLY A 163 -1.03 -7.43 12.28
CA GLY A 163 -2.43 -7.71 12.61
C GLY A 163 -3.37 -7.89 11.41
N THR A 164 -2.91 -7.82 10.16
CA THR A 164 -3.77 -7.85 8.98
C THR A 164 -3.70 -9.15 8.19
N ALA A 165 -4.75 -9.43 7.40
CA ALA A 165 -4.82 -10.59 6.51
C ALA A 165 -3.79 -10.58 5.38
N LEU A 166 -3.17 -9.43 5.06
CA LEU A 166 -2.08 -9.35 4.08
C LEU A 166 -0.78 -9.96 4.60
N GLY A 167 -0.59 -10.03 5.91
CA GLY A 167 0.65 -10.46 6.53
C GLY A 167 1.80 -9.44 6.32
N PRO A 168 2.91 -9.60 7.08
CA PRO A 168 3.94 -8.56 7.17
C PRO A 168 4.64 -8.27 5.83
N VAL A 169 4.86 -9.27 5.00
CA VAL A 169 5.53 -9.08 3.69
C VAL A 169 4.73 -8.15 2.79
N TYR A 170 3.45 -8.45 2.58
CA TYR A 170 2.63 -7.65 1.65
C TYR A 170 2.19 -6.32 2.27
N ALA A 171 2.07 -6.23 3.59
CA ALA A 171 1.83 -4.97 4.28
C ALA A 171 3.00 -3.99 4.05
N GLU A 172 4.24 -4.43 4.27
CA GLU A 172 5.44 -3.63 4.00
C GLU A 172 5.58 -3.26 2.51
N LEU A 173 5.32 -4.20 1.59
CA LEU A 173 5.37 -3.93 0.16
C LEU A 173 4.30 -2.93 -0.30
N LEU A 174 3.10 -2.96 0.31
CA LEU A 174 2.07 -1.94 0.06
C LEU A 174 2.53 -0.56 0.52
N LEU A 175 3.16 -0.47 1.70
CA LEU A 175 3.75 0.79 2.20
C LEU A 175 4.84 1.30 1.25
N VAL A 176 5.70 0.42 0.71
CA VAL A 176 6.68 0.78 -0.33
C VAL A 176 5.98 1.37 -1.56
N THR A 177 4.91 0.72 -2.05
CA THR A 177 4.15 1.22 -3.22
C THR A 177 3.57 2.61 -2.97
N VAL A 178 2.90 2.80 -1.84
CA VAL A 178 2.25 4.08 -1.47
C VAL A 178 3.29 5.20 -1.35
N LEU A 179 4.41 4.93 -0.68
CA LEU A 179 5.47 5.92 -0.49
C LEU A 179 6.23 6.23 -1.78
N ALA A 180 6.46 5.24 -2.64
CA ALA A 180 7.03 5.47 -3.98
C ALA A 180 6.09 6.32 -4.84
N ALA A 181 4.76 6.09 -4.78
CA ALA A 181 3.78 6.91 -5.47
C ALA A 181 3.79 8.37 -4.99
N ASP A 182 4.13 8.62 -3.73
CA ASP A 182 4.27 9.96 -3.16
C ASP A 182 5.67 10.56 -3.27
N TYR A 183 6.58 9.88 -3.95
CA TYR A 183 7.98 10.30 -4.09
C TYR A 183 8.70 10.47 -2.75
N SER A 184 8.33 9.65 -1.76
CA SER A 184 8.85 9.74 -0.40
C SER A 184 10.10 8.87 -0.23
N SER A 185 11.18 9.47 0.30
CA SER A 185 12.39 8.72 0.69
C SER A 185 12.15 7.75 1.85
N TRP A 186 11.07 7.91 2.62
CA TRP A 186 10.66 6.98 3.67
C TRP A 186 10.36 5.56 3.16
N ALA A 187 10.24 5.38 1.84
CA ALA A 187 10.15 4.05 1.26
C ALA A 187 11.31 3.13 1.68
N SER A 188 12.52 3.67 1.94
CA SER A 188 13.68 2.89 2.39
C SER A 188 13.45 2.15 3.72
N VAL A 189 12.71 2.74 4.64
CA VAL A 189 12.35 2.11 5.93
C VAL A 189 11.51 0.85 5.69
N HIS A 190 10.50 0.94 4.84
CA HIS A 190 9.60 -0.16 4.53
C HIS A 190 10.23 -1.19 3.57
N ILE A 191 11.17 -0.79 2.72
CA ILE A 191 11.99 -1.73 1.95
C ILE A 191 12.82 -2.61 2.89
N LYS A 192 13.45 -2.01 3.91
CA LYS A 192 14.17 -2.75 4.95
C LYS A 192 13.22 -3.68 5.73
N GLY A 193 12.04 -3.17 6.11
CA GLY A 193 11.00 -3.97 6.77
C GLY A 193 10.55 -5.16 5.92
N ALA A 194 10.26 -4.95 4.63
CA ALA A 194 9.86 -5.99 3.69
C ALA A 194 10.94 -7.09 3.55
N ARG A 195 12.22 -6.69 3.40
CA ARG A 195 13.35 -7.64 3.38
C ARG A 195 13.45 -8.44 4.68
N THR A 196 13.31 -7.79 5.82
CA THR A 196 13.31 -8.45 7.14
C THR A 196 12.14 -9.44 7.28
N ALA A 197 11.00 -9.11 6.71
CA ALA A 197 9.83 -9.99 6.65
C ALA A 197 9.96 -11.14 5.63
N GLY A 198 11.02 -11.13 4.79
CA GLY A 198 11.32 -12.21 3.82
C GLY A 198 11.04 -11.86 2.36
N ALA A 199 10.74 -10.59 2.03
CA ALA A 199 10.60 -10.16 0.64
C ALA A 199 11.94 -10.21 -0.11
N SER A 200 11.90 -10.69 -1.35
CA SER A 200 13.05 -10.60 -2.27
C SER A 200 13.17 -9.18 -2.86
N ASP A 201 14.32 -8.83 -3.40
CA ASP A 201 14.52 -7.57 -4.12
C ASP A 201 13.63 -7.48 -5.37
N GLU A 202 13.31 -8.61 -5.98
CA GLU A 202 12.35 -8.68 -7.08
C GLU A 202 10.94 -8.29 -6.62
N ALA A 203 10.49 -8.79 -5.45
CA ALA A 203 9.20 -8.40 -4.87
C ALA A 203 9.15 -6.89 -4.53
N VAL A 204 10.23 -6.33 -4.01
CA VAL A 204 10.38 -4.89 -3.76
C VAL A 204 10.30 -4.11 -5.08
N ALA A 205 11.00 -4.55 -6.12
CA ALA A 205 10.94 -3.90 -7.43
C ALA A 205 9.53 -3.95 -8.03
N GLU A 206 8.83 -5.08 -7.94
CA GLU A 206 7.43 -5.20 -8.39
C GLU A 206 6.49 -4.28 -7.61
N ALA A 207 6.68 -4.13 -6.29
CA ALA A 207 5.91 -3.18 -5.48
C ALA A 207 6.14 -1.72 -5.92
N ILE A 208 7.39 -1.31 -6.18
CA ILE A 208 7.70 0.02 -6.71
C ILE A 208 7.07 0.23 -8.09
N ILE A 209 7.10 -0.78 -8.95
CA ILE A 209 6.48 -0.74 -10.29
C ILE A 209 4.96 -0.50 -10.20
N CYS A 210 4.29 -1.01 -9.16
CA CYS A 210 2.86 -0.76 -8.93
C CYS A 210 2.53 0.72 -8.71
N ALA A 211 3.49 1.56 -8.35
CA ALA A 211 3.30 3.01 -8.25
C ALA A 211 3.36 3.72 -9.63
N VAL A 212 3.98 3.12 -10.64
CA VAL A 212 4.18 3.76 -11.96
C VAL A 212 2.87 4.14 -12.66
N PRO A 213 1.79 3.34 -12.65
CA PRO A 213 0.53 3.72 -13.28
C PRO A 213 -0.11 5.00 -12.74
N THR A 214 0.24 5.39 -11.52
CA THR A 214 -0.36 6.54 -10.80
C THR A 214 0.58 7.74 -10.69
N ALA A 215 1.89 7.50 -10.63
CA ALA A 215 2.90 8.52 -10.35
C ALA A 215 3.99 8.62 -11.45
N GLY A 216 3.86 7.83 -12.53
CA GLY A 216 4.78 7.86 -13.66
C GLY A 216 6.17 7.30 -13.35
N LEU A 217 7.10 7.52 -14.27
CA LEU A 217 8.46 6.94 -14.19
C LEU A 217 9.26 7.43 -12.99
N SER A 218 8.93 8.60 -12.45
CA SER A 218 9.60 9.17 -11.27
C SER A 218 9.39 8.31 -10.02
N ALA A 219 8.27 7.57 -9.92
CA ALA A 219 8.04 6.63 -8.83
C ALA A 219 9.10 5.52 -8.81
N TRP A 220 9.45 5.00 -9.99
CA TRP A 220 10.53 4.02 -10.12
C TRP A 220 11.88 4.62 -9.68
N VAL A 221 12.21 5.83 -10.15
CA VAL A 221 13.50 6.47 -9.82
C VAL A 221 13.66 6.63 -8.30
N ILE A 222 12.64 7.18 -7.63
CA ILE A 222 12.68 7.38 -6.17
C ILE A 222 12.70 6.05 -5.42
N GLY A 223 11.83 5.11 -5.79
CA GLY A 223 11.76 3.81 -5.15
C GLY A 223 13.05 2.99 -5.32
N ALA A 224 13.61 2.96 -6.54
CA ALA A 224 14.87 2.26 -6.80
C ALA A 224 16.05 2.88 -6.01
N THR A 225 16.12 4.22 -5.93
CA THR A 225 17.14 4.88 -5.10
C THR A 225 17.00 4.50 -3.61
N ALA A 226 15.76 4.30 -3.13
CA ALA A 226 15.52 3.89 -1.76
C ALA A 226 15.90 2.42 -1.47
N MET A 227 16.10 1.58 -2.51
CA MET A 227 16.58 0.19 -2.32
C MET A 227 18.05 0.11 -1.89
N ASP A 228 18.83 1.14 -2.19
CA ASP A 228 20.29 1.23 -1.92
C ASP A 228 20.61 2.03 -0.64
N ALA A 229 19.58 2.54 0.07
CA ALA A 229 19.72 3.43 1.22
C ALA A 229 19.85 2.71 2.58
#